data_c28fb9d989b4e6550818ee36861e3bda
#
_entry.id   c28fb9d989b4e6550818ee36861e3bda
#
_cell.length_a   1.000
_cell.length_b   1.000
_cell.length_c   1.000
_cell.angle_alpha   90.00
_cell.angle_beta   90.00
_cell.angle_gamma   90.00
#
_symmetry.space_group_name_H-M   'P 1'
#
loop_
_entity.id
_entity.type
_entity.pdbx_description
1 polymer ?
#
loop_
_entity_poly.entity_id
_entity_poly.type
_entity_poly.pdbx_seq_one_letter_code
_entity_poly.pdbx_strand_id
1 'polypeptide(L)'
;MYKNEEIMQFVNLVAEVVAPDRIILFGSYAYGTPNEKSDLDLLVIKNGKDFSVDDEAKLSTAVYLKRKQRNIRTRYDVFIQTDRQVRMSAENGGAFVDAMQKGKVVYERTNQETGFYNI
;
A
#
# COMPACT_ATOMS: atom_id res chain seq x y z
N MET A 1 -13.72 8.57 -9.94
CA MET A 1 -12.86 7.37 -9.76
C MET A 1 -11.47 7.64 -10.32
N TYR A 2 -10.47 7.05 -9.71
CA TYR A 2 -9.11 7.23 -10.17
C TYR A 2 -8.80 6.32 -11.36
N LYS A 3 -8.05 6.87 -12.32
CA LYS A 3 -7.55 6.10 -13.45
C LYS A 3 -6.31 5.32 -13.04
N ASN A 4 -5.97 4.30 -13.79
CA ASN A 4 -4.78 3.48 -13.51
C ASN A 4 -3.51 4.32 -13.39
N GLU A 5 -3.36 5.34 -14.22
CA GLU A 5 -2.21 6.25 -14.18
C GLU A 5 -2.13 7.01 -12.86
N GLU A 6 -3.28 7.46 -12.35
CA GLU A 6 -3.34 8.16 -11.07
C GLU A 6 -3.01 7.22 -9.91
N ILE A 7 -3.52 5.99 -9.97
CA ILE A 7 -3.22 4.96 -8.97
C ILE A 7 -1.73 4.66 -8.96
N MET A 8 -1.14 4.43 -10.14
CA MET A 8 0.29 4.11 -10.23
C MET A 8 1.18 5.29 -9.86
N GLN A 9 0.75 6.51 -10.10
CA GLN A 9 1.45 7.71 -9.63
C GLN A 9 1.55 7.71 -8.10
N PHE A 10 0.46 7.38 -7.42
CA PHE A 10 0.47 7.32 -5.97
C PHE A 10 1.27 6.12 -5.46
N VAL A 11 1.17 4.95 -6.10
CA VAL A 11 1.96 3.77 -5.77
C VAL A 11 3.46 4.09 -5.88
N ASN A 12 3.85 4.78 -6.95
CA ASN A 12 5.24 5.18 -7.15
C ASN A 12 5.74 6.10 -6.02
N LEU A 13 4.90 7.03 -5.59
CA LEU A 13 5.23 7.91 -4.46
C LEU A 13 5.46 7.10 -3.18
N VAL A 14 4.58 6.16 -2.88
CA VAL A 14 4.70 5.32 -1.69
C VAL A 14 5.97 4.47 -1.76
N ALA A 15 6.26 3.89 -2.91
CA ALA A 15 7.47 3.10 -3.11
C ALA A 15 8.73 3.93 -2.86
N GLU A 16 8.73 5.17 -3.35
CA GLU A 16 9.87 6.08 -3.17
C GLU A 16 10.08 6.45 -1.69
N VAL A 17 9.00 6.76 -0.99
CA VAL A 17 9.06 7.22 0.40
C VAL A 17 9.37 6.06 1.36
N VAL A 18 8.71 4.93 1.19
CA VAL A 18 8.77 3.82 2.14
C VAL A 18 9.90 2.84 1.80
N ALA A 19 10.27 2.72 0.53
CA ALA A 19 11.20 1.70 0.04
C ALA A 19 10.80 0.30 0.51
N PRO A 20 9.59 -0.15 0.18
CA PRO A 20 9.05 -1.40 0.68
C PRO A 20 9.54 -2.60 -0.13
N ASP A 21 9.24 -3.79 0.37
CA ASP A 21 9.44 -5.03 -0.38
C ASP A 21 8.29 -5.29 -1.34
N ARG A 22 7.08 -4.91 -0.97
CA ARG A 22 5.89 -5.16 -1.78
C ARG A 22 4.80 -4.13 -1.47
N ILE A 23 3.99 -3.80 -2.47
CA ILE A 23 2.76 -3.01 -2.29
C ILE A 23 1.62 -3.78 -2.91
N ILE A 24 0.57 -3.99 -2.15
CA ILE A 24 -0.63 -4.73 -2.56
C ILE A 24 -1.80 -3.76 -2.58
N LEU A 25 -2.43 -3.63 -3.75
CA LEU A 25 -3.69 -2.91 -3.88
C LEU A 25 -4.82 -3.85 -3.47
N PHE A 26 -5.67 -3.40 -2.57
CA PHE A 26 -6.81 -4.19 -2.14
C PHE A 26 -8.05 -3.31 -2.05
N GLY A 27 -9.15 -3.87 -1.54
CA GLY A 27 -10.39 -3.12 -1.42
C GLY A 27 -11.11 -2.90 -2.74
N SER A 28 -11.91 -1.86 -2.83
CA SER A 28 -12.82 -1.64 -3.96
C SER A 28 -12.11 -1.51 -5.31
N TYR A 29 -10.91 -0.92 -5.34
CA TYR A 29 -10.15 -0.76 -6.59
C TYR A 29 -9.46 -2.04 -7.07
N ALA A 30 -9.36 -3.05 -6.22
CA ALA A 30 -8.72 -4.31 -6.58
C ALA A 30 -9.74 -5.39 -6.98
N TYR A 31 -10.76 -5.58 -6.16
CA TYR A 31 -11.72 -6.67 -6.34
C TYR A 31 -13.17 -6.27 -6.05
N GLY A 32 -13.41 -5.00 -5.82
CA GLY A 32 -14.74 -4.46 -5.59
C GLY A 32 -15.22 -3.63 -6.77
N THR A 33 -16.21 -2.78 -6.50
CA THR A 33 -16.77 -1.86 -7.48
C THR A 33 -16.55 -0.44 -6.98
N PRO A 34 -15.43 0.20 -7.36
CA PRO A 34 -15.14 1.54 -6.85
C PRO A 34 -16.12 2.58 -7.40
N ASN A 35 -16.34 3.62 -6.61
CA ASN A 35 -17.11 4.79 -7.00
C ASN A 35 -16.32 6.05 -6.66
N GLU A 36 -16.91 7.22 -6.91
CA GLU A 36 -16.23 8.50 -6.73
C GLU A 36 -15.80 8.79 -5.28
N LYS A 37 -16.39 8.09 -4.32
CA LYS A 37 -16.07 8.25 -2.90
C LYS A 37 -15.08 7.21 -2.39
N SER A 38 -14.71 6.24 -3.22
CA SER A 38 -13.82 5.17 -2.82
C SER A 38 -12.38 5.67 -2.69
N ASP A 39 -11.71 5.23 -1.64
CA ASP A 39 -10.29 5.51 -1.42
C ASP A 39 -9.45 4.35 -1.97
N LEU A 40 -8.19 4.62 -2.29
CA LEU A 40 -7.23 3.57 -2.59
C LEU A 40 -6.80 2.90 -1.29
N ASP A 41 -6.86 1.58 -1.25
CA ASP A 41 -6.37 0.80 -0.12
C ASP A 41 -5.07 0.11 -0.50
N LEU A 42 -3.99 0.45 0.17
CA LEU A 42 -2.68 -0.13 -0.08
C LEU A 42 -2.15 -0.80 1.17
N LEU A 43 -1.76 -2.07 1.04
CA LEU A 43 -1.00 -2.77 2.05
C LEU A 43 0.46 -2.76 1.62
N VAL A 44 1.29 -2.08 2.40
CA VAL A 44 2.70 -1.85 2.11
C VAL A 44 3.52 -2.76 3.00
N ILE A 45 4.19 -3.73 2.41
CA ILE A 45 5.00 -4.71 3.13
C ILE A 45 6.45 -4.25 3.12
N LYS A 46 6.97 -3.97 4.31
CA LYS A 46 8.38 -3.64 4.50
C LYS A 46 8.92 -4.52 5.61
N ASN A 47 9.70 -5.52 5.23
CA ASN A 47 10.23 -6.51 6.16
C ASN A 47 11.42 -5.96 6.94
N GLY A 48 11.75 -6.65 8.02
CA GLY A 48 12.73 -6.27 9.00
C GLY A 48 12.08 -6.30 10.38
N LYS A 49 12.33 -5.27 11.16
CA LYS A 49 11.70 -5.14 12.48
C LYS A 49 10.21 -4.82 12.34
N ASP A 50 9.36 -5.47 13.13
CA ASP A 50 7.93 -5.19 13.17
C ASP A 50 7.68 -3.72 13.51
N PHE A 51 6.63 -3.17 12.91
CA PHE A 51 6.27 -1.77 13.10
C PHE A 51 5.49 -1.58 14.39
N SER A 52 5.95 -0.64 15.21
CA SER A 52 5.14 -0.09 16.28
C SER A 52 4.13 0.90 15.67
N VAL A 53 3.15 1.29 16.45
CA VAL A 53 2.18 2.33 16.02
C VAL A 53 2.93 3.62 15.66
N ASP A 54 3.94 4.00 16.45
CA ASP A 54 4.72 5.21 16.21
C ASP A 54 5.55 5.11 14.93
N ASP A 55 6.19 3.98 14.67
CA ASP A 55 7.00 3.78 13.47
C ASP A 55 6.14 3.83 12.21
N GLU A 56 4.98 3.19 12.25
CA GLU A 56 4.03 3.25 11.15
C GLU A 56 3.55 4.68 10.92
N ALA A 57 3.22 5.39 11.99
CA ALA A 57 2.76 6.77 11.91
C ALA A 57 3.80 7.69 11.28
N LYS A 58 5.08 7.49 11.58
CA LYS A 58 6.17 8.29 11.00
C LYS A 58 6.24 8.10 9.49
N LEU A 59 6.16 6.86 9.01
CA LEU A 59 6.18 6.59 7.58
C LEU A 59 4.91 7.09 6.89
N SER A 60 3.76 6.92 7.51
CA SER A 60 2.50 7.43 6.98
C SER A 60 2.52 8.96 6.86
N THR A 61 3.11 9.63 7.84
CA THR A 61 3.28 11.09 7.78
C THR A 61 4.20 11.49 6.64
N ALA A 62 5.29 10.75 6.42
CA ALA A 62 6.20 11.02 5.31
C ALA A 62 5.49 10.89 3.96
N VAL A 63 4.65 9.88 3.80
CA VAL A 63 3.81 9.70 2.61
C VAL A 63 2.88 10.89 2.42
N TYR A 64 2.20 11.29 3.48
CA TYR A 64 1.26 12.42 3.44
C TYR A 64 1.97 13.71 3.02
N LEU A 65 3.13 14.01 3.60
CA LEU A 65 3.87 15.22 3.28
C LEU A 65 4.36 15.22 1.84
N LYS A 66 4.84 14.10 1.35
CA LYS A 66 5.31 13.99 -0.04
C LYS A 66 4.16 14.13 -1.02
N ARG A 67 3.03 13.53 -0.72
CA ARG A 67 1.80 13.65 -1.50
C ARG A 67 1.39 15.12 -1.64
N LYS A 68 1.39 15.82 -0.51
CA LYS A 68 1.04 17.25 -0.47
C LYS A 68 2.03 18.08 -1.26
N GLN A 69 3.33 17.82 -1.09
CA GLN A 69 4.39 18.51 -1.80
C GLN A 69 4.25 18.37 -3.33
N ARG A 70 3.84 17.19 -3.80
CA ARG A 70 3.66 16.91 -5.22
C ARG A 70 2.28 17.27 -5.74
N ASN A 71 1.43 17.81 -4.89
CA ASN A 71 0.05 18.17 -5.25
C ASN A 71 -0.75 16.98 -5.81
N ILE A 72 -0.50 15.80 -5.28
CA ILE A 72 -1.27 14.60 -5.62
C ILE A 72 -2.49 14.56 -4.71
N ARG A 73 -3.68 14.46 -5.30
CA ARG A 73 -4.94 14.58 -4.56
C ARG A 73 -5.66 13.25 -4.34
N THR A 74 -5.01 12.17 -4.66
CA THR A 74 -5.56 10.82 -4.45
C THR A 74 -5.86 10.59 -2.97
N ARG A 75 -7.10 10.16 -2.68
CA ARG A 75 -7.47 9.74 -1.33
C ARG A 75 -7.06 8.30 -1.13
N TYR A 76 -6.56 7.98 0.04
CA TYR A 76 -5.94 6.69 0.27
C TYR A 76 -6.01 6.26 1.71
N ASP A 77 -5.92 4.95 1.91
CA ASP A 77 -5.57 4.33 3.18
C ASP A 77 -4.33 3.48 2.95
N VAL A 78 -3.27 3.78 3.67
CA VAL A 78 -1.99 3.08 3.56
C VAL A 78 -1.69 2.40 4.90
N PHE A 79 -1.46 1.09 4.85
CA PHE A 79 -1.10 0.28 6.01
C PHE A 79 0.30 -0.26 5.77
N ILE A 80 1.22 -0.03 6.71
CA ILE A 80 2.63 -0.40 6.57
C ILE A 80 2.95 -1.44 7.64
N GLN A 81 3.30 -2.64 7.21
CA GLN A 81 3.55 -3.76 8.11
C GLN A 81 4.61 -4.70 7.54
N THR A 82 5.14 -5.58 8.39
CA THR A 82 5.96 -6.69 7.94
C THR A 82 5.07 -7.85 7.49
N ASP A 83 5.62 -8.77 6.70
CA ASP A 83 4.93 -10.02 6.36
C ASP A 83 4.48 -10.77 7.62
N ARG A 84 5.34 -10.78 8.64
CA ARG A 84 5.04 -11.43 9.91
C ARG A 84 3.80 -10.84 10.57
N GLN A 85 3.71 -9.51 10.62
CA GLN A 85 2.55 -8.82 11.22
C GLN A 85 1.27 -9.14 10.47
N VAL A 86 1.32 -9.15 9.14
CA VAL A 86 0.16 -9.47 8.31
C VAL A 86 -0.28 -10.90 8.54
N ARG A 87 0.66 -11.85 8.58
CA ARG A 87 0.32 -13.26 8.84
C ARG A 87 -0.31 -13.46 10.20
N MET A 88 0.22 -12.81 11.23
CA MET A 88 -0.34 -12.91 12.58
C MET A 88 -1.74 -12.32 12.65
N SER A 89 -1.97 -11.21 11.98
CA SER A 89 -3.30 -10.60 11.88
C SER A 89 -4.28 -11.54 11.16
N ALA A 90 -3.84 -12.18 10.08
CA ALA A 90 -4.67 -13.10 9.32
C ALA A 90 -5.07 -14.34 10.13
N GLU A 91 -4.14 -14.88 10.94
CA GLU A 91 -4.42 -16.02 11.82
C GLU A 91 -5.53 -15.71 12.83
N ASN A 92 -5.67 -14.46 13.21
CA ASN A 92 -6.70 -14.00 14.14
C ASN A 92 -7.94 -13.42 13.42
N GLY A 93 -8.09 -13.71 12.13
CA GLY A 93 -9.21 -13.19 11.34
C GLY A 93 -9.12 -11.70 11.05
N GLY A 94 -7.92 -11.18 10.94
CA GLY A 94 -7.67 -9.75 10.79
C GLY A 94 -8.04 -9.19 9.41
N ALA A 95 -7.96 -7.89 9.30
CA ALA A 95 -8.45 -7.11 8.16
C ALA A 95 -7.72 -7.38 6.83
N PHE A 96 -6.52 -7.98 6.87
CA PHE A 96 -5.71 -8.14 5.68
C PHE A 96 -5.83 -9.51 5.01
N VAL A 97 -6.75 -10.36 5.48
CA VAL A 97 -6.97 -11.68 4.86
C VAL A 97 -7.36 -11.52 3.38
N ASP A 98 -8.34 -10.66 3.11
CA ASP A 98 -8.78 -10.41 1.72
C ASP A 98 -7.67 -9.76 0.90
N ALA A 99 -6.91 -8.86 1.48
CA ALA A 99 -5.78 -8.23 0.80
C ALA A 99 -4.76 -9.27 0.35
N MET A 100 -4.43 -10.24 1.21
CA MET A 100 -3.47 -11.28 0.89
C MET A 100 -4.01 -12.28 -0.15
N GLN A 101 -5.30 -12.57 -0.12
CA GLN A 101 -5.91 -13.58 -0.99
C GLN A 101 -6.36 -13.03 -2.34
N LYS A 102 -6.87 -11.81 -2.36
CA LYS A 102 -7.54 -11.22 -3.53
C LYS A 102 -6.88 -9.95 -4.04
N GLY A 103 -5.95 -9.38 -3.26
CA GLY A 103 -5.28 -8.14 -3.64
C GLY A 103 -4.37 -8.32 -4.85
N LYS A 104 -4.01 -7.19 -5.44
CA LYS A 104 -3.12 -7.16 -6.60
C LYS A 104 -1.78 -6.59 -6.18
N VAL A 105 -0.70 -7.33 -6.45
CA VAL A 105 0.65 -6.81 -6.25
C VAL A 105 0.91 -5.76 -7.32
N VAL A 106 1.10 -4.52 -6.91
CA VAL A 106 1.35 -3.40 -7.82
C VAL A 106 2.80 -2.92 -7.79
N TYR A 107 3.55 -3.38 -6.81
CA TYR A 107 4.99 -3.11 -6.71
C TYR A 107 5.66 -4.27 -5.97
N GLU A 108 6.83 -4.68 -6.46
CA GLU A 108 7.63 -5.70 -5.80
C GLU A 108 9.12 -5.43 -6.01
N ARG A 109 9.89 -5.55 -4.94
CA ARG A 109 11.34 -5.44 -4.99
C ARG A 109 11.94 -6.82 -4.83
N THR A 110 12.82 -7.18 -5.75
CA THR A 110 13.60 -8.42 -5.66
C THR A 110 15.00 -8.09 -5.16
N ASN A 111 15.82 -9.11 -4.95
CA ASN A 111 17.20 -8.91 -4.52
C ASN A 111 18.06 -8.09 -5.52
N GLN A 112 17.63 -8.00 -6.77
CA GLN A 112 18.42 -7.42 -7.85
C GLN A 112 17.75 -6.25 -8.55
N GLU A 113 16.42 -6.13 -8.44
CA GLU A 113 15.68 -5.09 -9.15
C GLU A 113 14.36 -4.77 -8.47
N THR A 114 13.80 -3.63 -8.83
CA THR A 114 12.46 -3.24 -8.43
C THR A 114 11.55 -3.24 -9.63
N GLY A 115 10.27 -3.52 -9.42
CA GLY A 115 9.31 -3.55 -10.49
C GLY A 115 7.93 -3.06 -10.07
N PHE A 116 7.27 -2.41 -11.02
CA PHE A 116 5.88 -2.01 -10.89
C PHE A 116 5.04 -2.88 -11.81
N TYR A 117 3.89 -3.30 -11.33
CA TYR A 117 2.97 -4.13 -12.10
C TYR A 117 1.75 -3.32 -12.50
N ASN A 118 1.32 -3.48 -13.74
CA ASN A 118 0.10 -2.84 -14.22
C ASN A 118 -1.12 -3.39 -13.50
N ILE A 119 -2.05 -2.53 -13.25
CA ILE A 119 -3.29 -2.86 -12.54
C ILE A 119 -4.31 -3.49 -13.49
#